data_4ca9f79ac83020006a8e3296f3fd42e7
#
_entry.id   4ca9f79ac83020006a8e3296f3fd42e7
#
_cell.length_a   1.000
_cell.length_b   1.000
_cell.length_c   1.000
_cell.angle_alpha   90.00
_cell.angle_beta   90.00
_cell.angle_gamma   90.00
#
_symmetry.space_group_name_H-M   'P 1'
#
loop_
_entity.id
_entity.type
_entity.pdbx_description
1 polymer ?
#
loop_
_entity_poly.entity_id
_entity_poly.type
_entity_poly.pdbx_seq_one_letter_code
_entity_poly.pdbx_strand_id
1 'polypeptide(L)'
;MKRLLLCCGLVCAPSLATAHLDCHGMAVDRAEDLGCCGLADGHSFPDGSHFRQDSDGVWHYIAGESDYEIRQSSGQPIQPLPSADGCYTVWERSADETGQFRPNHVIQAGLKPEDIHWYCFEIPMTALEVSR
;
A
#
# COMPACT_ATOMS: atom_id res chain seq x y z
N MET A 1 -10.19 3.84 -56.51
CA MET A 1 -10.64 3.14 -55.30
C MET A 1 -9.69 3.49 -54.19
N LYS A 2 -10.10 4.43 -53.34
CA LYS A 2 -9.32 4.84 -52.18
C LYS A 2 -9.67 3.91 -51.02
N ARG A 3 -8.75 3.05 -50.59
CA ARG A 3 -8.89 2.28 -49.37
C ARG A 3 -8.60 3.21 -48.21
N LEU A 4 -9.65 3.54 -47.48
CA LEU A 4 -9.53 4.18 -46.18
C LEU A 4 -8.92 3.16 -45.21
N LEU A 5 -7.66 3.32 -44.88
CA LEU A 5 -7.05 2.66 -43.74
C LEU A 5 -7.58 3.33 -42.48
N LEU A 6 -8.57 2.68 -41.88
CA LEU A 6 -9.01 3.01 -40.53
C LEU A 6 -7.89 2.59 -39.58
N CYS A 7 -7.02 3.54 -39.21
CA CYS A 7 -6.15 3.39 -38.06
C CYS A 7 -7.06 3.36 -36.83
N CYS A 8 -7.42 2.15 -36.38
CA CYS A 8 -7.86 1.95 -35.00
C CYS A 8 -6.67 2.29 -34.11
N GLY A 9 -6.59 3.56 -33.71
CA GLY A 9 -5.74 3.95 -32.63
C GLY A 9 -6.20 3.21 -31.39
N LEU A 10 -5.46 2.19 -31.00
CA LEU A 10 -5.60 1.57 -29.69
C LEU A 10 -5.21 2.66 -28.69
N VAL A 11 -6.21 3.38 -28.19
CA VAL A 11 -6.02 4.21 -27.02
C VAL A 11 -5.82 3.22 -25.87
N CYS A 12 -4.57 2.95 -25.51
CA CYS A 12 -4.26 2.32 -24.25
C CYS A 12 -4.74 3.30 -23.17
N ALA A 13 -6.00 3.16 -22.75
CA ALA A 13 -6.44 3.79 -21.53
C ALA A 13 -5.55 3.24 -20.41
N PRO A 14 -4.89 4.11 -19.60
CA PRO A 14 -4.15 3.62 -18.45
C PRO A 14 -5.09 2.77 -17.62
N SER A 15 -4.64 1.57 -17.30
CA SER A 15 -5.43 0.65 -16.49
C SER A 15 -5.68 1.30 -15.14
N LEU A 16 -6.93 1.74 -14.90
CA LEU A 16 -7.37 2.28 -13.60
C LEU A 16 -7.30 1.21 -12.49
N ALA A 17 -7.01 -0.05 -12.84
CA ALA A 17 -6.96 -1.18 -11.93
C ALA A 17 -5.79 -1.10 -10.92
N THR A 18 -4.79 -0.23 -11.15
CA THR A 18 -3.64 -0.06 -10.27
C THR A 18 -3.69 1.24 -9.46
N ALA A 19 -4.62 2.15 -9.78
CA ALA A 19 -4.79 3.38 -9.03
C ALA A 19 -5.59 3.09 -7.77
N HIS A 20 -4.95 3.12 -6.61
CA HIS A 20 -5.66 3.18 -5.35
C HIS A 20 -5.96 4.64 -4.99
N LEU A 21 -6.97 4.83 -4.15
CA LEU A 21 -7.34 6.16 -3.67
C LEU A 21 -6.53 6.49 -2.43
N ASP A 22 -6.14 7.75 -2.30
CA ASP A 22 -5.58 8.26 -1.06
C ASP A 22 -6.69 8.46 -0.01
N CYS A 23 -6.31 8.94 1.18
CA CYS A 23 -7.26 9.20 2.26
C CYS A 23 -8.23 10.36 1.97
N HIS A 24 -8.04 11.08 0.88
CA HIS A 24 -8.93 12.15 0.41
C HIS A 24 -9.82 11.70 -0.77
N GLY A 25 -9.74 10.44 -1.16
CA GLY A 25 -10.51 9.91 -2.29
C GLY A 25 -9.94 10.25 -3.66
N MET A 26 -8.69 10.71 -3.72
CA MET A 26 -8.00 11.05 -4.96
C MET A 26 -7.15 9.87 -5.44
N ALA A 27 -7.10 9.66 -6.75
CA ALA A 27 -6.23 8.64 -7.34
C ALA A 27 -4.74 8.96 -7.08
N VAL A 28 -4.00 7.97 -6.62
CA VAL A 28 -2.59 8.11 -6.28
C VAL A 28 -1.76 7.21 -7.19
N ASP A 29 -0.80 7.82 -7.88
CA ASP A 29 0.15 7.14 -8.76
C ASP A 29 1.56 7.13 -8.16
N ARG A 30 1.66 7.14 -6.84
CA ARG A 30 2.93 7.27 -6.14
C ARG A 30 3.63 5.96 -5.86
N ALA A 31 2.92 4.85 -6.01
CA ALA A 31 3.52 3.54 -5.83
C ALA A 31 4.70 3.30 -6.77
N GLU A 32 4.63 3.86 -7.98
CA GLU A 32 5.74 3.80 -8.95
C GLU A 32 6.97 4.57 -8.47
N ASP A 33 6.77 5.77 -7.95
CA ASP A 33 7.85 6.63 -7.46
C ASP A 33 8.59 6.02 -6.27
N LEU A 34 7.91 5.21 -5.49
CA LEU A 34 8.46 4.54 -4.32
C LEU A 34 8.95 3.12 -4.59
N GLY A 35 8.79 2.62 -5.81
CA GLY A 35 9.10 1.23 -6.14
C GLY A 35 8.16 0.21 -5.50
N CYS A 36 6.99 0.65 -5.05
CA CYS A 36 5.98 -0.18 -4.38
C CYS A 36 4.89 -0.68 -5.33
N CYS A 37 5.04 -0.40 -6.62
CA CYS A 37 4.01 -0.63 -7.63
C CYS A 37 3.86 -2.10 -8.04
N GLY A 38 2.73 -2.37 -8.68
CA GLY A 38 2.47 -3.56 -9.50
C GLY A 38 1.99 -4.78 -8.74
N LEU A 39 2.54 -5.08 -7.58
CA LEU A 39 2.24 -6.31 -6.85
C LEU A 39 1.58 -6.09 -5.49
N ALA A 40 1.58 -4.86 -4.99
CA ALA A 40 1.03 -4.50 -3.69
C ALA A 40 -0.20 -3.61 -3.83
N ASP A 41 -1.10 -3.71 -2.89
CA ASP A 41 -2.24 -2.80 -2.76
C ASP A 41 -1.96 -1.77 -1.65
N GLY A 42 -2.35 -0.52 -1.91
CA GLY A 42 -2.18 0.58 -0.97
C GLY A 42 -3.43 0.82 -0.14
N HIS A 43 -3.23 0.88 1.16
CA HIS A 43 -4.29 1.20 2.12
C HIS A 43 -3.97 2.56 2.76
N SER A 44 -4.80 3.55 2.48
CA SER A 44 -4.61 4.94 2.93
C SER A 44 -5.62 5.35 3.99
N PHE A 45 -5.14 6.04 5.01
CA PHE A 45 -5.93 6.48 6.16
C PHE A 45 -5.65 7.95 6.47
N PRO A 46 -6.68 8.73 6.88
CA PRO A 46 -6.49 10.15 7.21
C PRO A 46 -5.77 10.38 8.53
N ASP A 47 -5.75 9.39 9.40
CA ASP A 47 -5.10 9.48 10.71
C ASP A 47 -4.29 8.22 11.03
N GLY A 48 -3.57 8.24 12.14
CA GLY A 48 -2.68 7.16 12.56
C GLY A 48 -3.33 6.09 13.42
N SER A 49 -4.68 6.01 13.50
CA SER A 49 -5.37 5.10 14.42
C SER A 49 -5.12 3.61 14.15
N HIS A 50 -4.77 3.25 12.89
CA HIS A 50 -4.41 1.90 12.50
C HIS A 50 -2.93 1.57 12.72
N PHE A 51 -2.14 2.51 13.21
CA PHE A 51 -0.69 2.35 13.30
C PHE A 51 -0.20 2.67 14.70
N ARG A 52 0.83 1.97 15.12
CA ARG A 52 1.59 2.31 16.32
C ARG A 52 3.06 1.96 16.13
N GLN A 53 3.93 2.65 16.82
CA GLN A 53 5.35 2.32 16.90
C GLN A 53 5.62 1.75 18.30
N ASP A 54 6.30 0.62 18.37
CA ASP A 54 6.68 0.01 19.65
C ASP A 54 7.98 0.62 20.22
N SER A 55 8.38 0.16 21.38
CA SER A 55 9.58 0.64 22.07
C SER A 55 10.88 0.35 21.33
N ASP A 56 10.87 -0.62 20.43
CA ASP A 56 12.02 -0.99 19.59
C ASP A 56 12.05 -0.20 18.28
N GLY A 57 11.09 0.69 18.06
CA GLY A 57 10.97 1.50 16.85
C GLY A 57 10.29 0.78 15.69
N VAL A 58 9.74 -0.41 15.90
CA VAL A 58 9.03 -1.16 14.87
C VAL A 58 7.60 -0.66 14.76
N TRP A 59 7.18 -0.40 13.52
CA TRP A 59 5.80 0.00 13.23
C TRP A 59 4.89 -1.19 13.09
N HIS A 60 3.67 -1.03 13.57
CA HIS A 60 2.61 -2.02 13.55
C HIS A 60 1.37 -1.50 12.84
N TYR A 61 0.68 -2.40 12.16
CA TYR A 61 -0.64 -2.17 11.59
C TYR A 61 -1.69 -2.92 12.40
N ILE A 62 -2.75 -2.22 12.78
CA ILE A 62 -3.84 -2.76 13.60
C ILE A 62 -5.05 -2.99 12.71
N ALA A 63 -5.45 -4.24 12.58
CA ALA A 63 -6.65 -4.67 11.85
C ALA A 63 -7.61 -5.36 12.82
N GLY A 64 -8.60 -4.62 13.33
CA GLY A 64 -9.48 -5.13 14.38
C GLY A 64 -8.71 -5.47 15.65
N GLU A 65 -8.75 -6.71 16.09
CA GLU A 65 -7.99 -7.22 17.24
C GLU A 65 -6.59 -7.72 16.86
N SER A 66 -6.29 -7.77 15.59
CA SER A 66 -4.99 -8.24 15.09
C SER A 66 -3.98 -7.10 15.02
N ASP A 67 -2.76 -7.41 15.40
CA ASP A 67 -1.63 -6.49 15.44
C ASP A 67 -0.48 -7.09 14.63
N TYR A 68 -0.07 -6.42 13.56
CA TYR A 68 0.96 -6.90 12.65
C TYR A 68 2.16 -5.98 12.63
N GLU A 69 3.35 -6.53 12.85
CA GLU A 69 4.59 -5.80 12.63
C GLU A 69 4.80 -5.56 11.13
N ILE A 70 5.11 -4.33 10.75
CA ILE A 70 5.40 -3.97 9.36
C ILE A 70 6.88 -4.27 9.09
N ARG A 71 7.13 -5.46 8.52
CA ARG A 71 8.48 -5.95 8.23
C ARG A 71 8.59 -6.43 6.79
N GLN A 72 9.79 -6.35 6.25
CA GLN A 72 10.14 -7.02 5.00
C GLN A 72 10.14 -8.54 5.19
N SER A 73 10.06 -9.28 4.09
CA SER A 73 10.15 -10.75 4.11
C SER A 73 11.44 -11.27 4.75
N SER A 74 12.50 -10.47 4.72
CA SER A 74 13.77 -10.76 5.39
C SER A 74 13.71 -10.65 6.91
N GLY A 75 12.62 -10.09 7.47
CA GLY A 75 12.47 -9.80 8.89
C GLY A 75 12.92 -8.41 9.32
N GLN A 76 13.50 -7.62 8.41
CA GLN A 76 13.89 -6.24 8.70
C GLN A 76 12.66 -5.35 8.84
N PRO A 77 12.59 -4.49 9.87
CA PRO A 77 11.53 -3.50 9.98
C PRO A 77 11.52 -2.55 8.78
N ILE A 78 10.34 -2.23 8.28
CA ILE A 78 10.18 -1.21 7.24
C ILE A 78 10.07 0.14 7.93
N GLN A 79 10.98 1.05 7.58
CA GLN A 79 10.94 2.42 8.04
C GLN A 79 9.98 3.24 7.19
N PRO A 80 9.15 4.10 7.80
CA PRO A 80 8.22 4.92 7.04
C PRO A 80 8.95 5.98 6.21
N LEU A 81 8.38 6.25 5.04
CA LEU A 81 8.78 7.35 4.16
C LEU A 81 7.84 8.54 4.36
N PRO A 82 8.27 9.76 4.03
CA PRO A 82 7.40 10.92 4.13
C PRO A 82 6.27 10.85 3.10
N SER A 83 5.05 11.05 3.56
CA SER A 83 3.86 11.14 2.73
C SER A 83 3.71 12.56 2.18
N ALA A 84 3.49 12.71 0.88
CA ALA A 84 3.23 14.01 0.25
C ALA A 84 1.77 14.44 0.34
N ASP A 85 0.85 13.50 0.52
CA ASP A 85 -0.59 13.75 0.61
C ASP A 85 -1.10 13.93 2.05
N GLY A 86 -0.24 13.76 3.03
CA GLY A 86 -0.59 13.84 4.44
C GLY A 86 -1.31 12.60 4.99
N CYS A 87 -1.38 11.53 4.21
CA CYS A 87 -2.02 10.28 4.60
C CYS A 87 -1.03 9.30 5.21
N TYR A 88 -1.56 8.40 6.05
CA TYR A 88 -0.86 7.17 6.42
C TYR A 88 -1.20 6.11 5.38
N THR A 89 -0.21 5.57 4.70
CA THR A 89 -0.43 4.58 3.64
C THR A 89 0.55 3.42 3.78
N VAL A 90 0.03 2.20 3.69
CA VAL A 90 0.84 0.98 3.68
C VAL A 90 0.50 0.16 2.44
N TRP A 91 1.52 -0.43 1.81
CA TRP A 91 1.37 -1.32 0.66
C TRP A 91 1.68 -2.75 1.08
N GLU A 92 0.77 -3.67 0.75
CA GLU A 92 0.88 -5.07 1.12
C GLU A 92 0.33 -6.01 0.04
N ARG A 93 0.72 -7.28 0.16
CA ARG A 93 0.02 -8.42 -0.43
C ARG A 93 -0.23 -9.42 0.68
N SER A 94 -1.43 -9.96 0.72
CA SER A 94 -1.78 -10.95 1.73
C SER A 94 -2.37 -12.20 1.12
N ALA A 95 -2.23 -13.32 1.84
CA ALA A 95 -2.77 -14.60 1.42
C ALA A 95 -4.30 -14.57 1.42
N ASP A 96 -4.89 -15.06 0.34
CA ASP A 96 -6.32 -15.32 0.25
C ASP A 96 -6.68 -16.67 0.89
N GLU A 97 -7.96 -17.05 0.79
CA GLU A 97 -8.48 -18.32 1.33
C GLU A 97 -7.79 -19.56 0.74
N THR A 98 -7.18 -19.42 -0.45
CA THR A 98 -6.46 -20.51 -1.13
C THR A 98 -4.97 -20.54 -0.78
N GLY A 99 -4.49 -19.57 0.02
CA GLY A 99 -3.08 -19.40 0.33
C GLY A 99 -2.28 -18.65 -0.73
N GLN A 100 -2.92 -18.10 -1.76
CA GLN A 100 -2.27 -17.28 -2.77
C GLN A 100 -2.18 -15.84 -2.31
N PHE A 101 -1.00 -15.23 -2.49
CA PHE A 101 -0.79 -13.82 -2.20
C PHE A 101 -1.36 -12.94 -3.29
N ARG A 102 -2.22 -12.00 -2.88
CA ARG A 102 -2.90 -11.05 -3.77
C ARG A 102 -2.95 -9.68 -3.13
N PRO A 103 -3.02 -8.60 -3.94
CA PRO A 103 -3.45 -7.30 -3.44
C PRO A 103 -4.90 -7.41 -2.96
N ASN A 104 -5.15 -7.05 -1.70
CA ASN A 104 -6.49 -7.09 -1.12
C ASN A 104 -6.94 -5.68 -0.78
N HIS A 105 -8.24 -5.41 -0.96
CA HIS A 105 -8.82 -4.11 -0.63
C HIS A 105 -8.79 -3.80 0.86
N VAL A 106 -8.81 -4.81 1.68
CA VAL A 106 -8.77 -4.71 3.14
C VAL A 106 -7.86 -5.78 3.68
N ILE A 107 -6.97 -5.41 4.57
CA ILE A 107 -6.16 -6.36 5.32
C ILE A 107 -7.07 -7.06 6.32
N GLN A 108 -7.26 -8.35 6.15
CA GLN A 108 -8.15 -9.12 6.99
C GLN A 108 -7.53 -9.34 8.38
N ALA A 109 -8.36 -9.22 9.42
CA ALA A 109 -7.97 -9.60 10.76
C ALA A 109 -7.83 -11.13 10.86
N GLY A 110 -6.94 -11.61 11.73
CA GLY A 110 -6.76 -13.03 11.99
C GLY A 110 -5.81 -13.76 11.04
N LEU A 111 -5.23 -13.07 10.06
CA LEU A 111 -4.12 -13.62 9.28
C LEU A 111 -2.89 -13.82 10.17
N LYS A 112 -2.08 -14.81 9.84
CA LYS A 112 -0.78 -14.99 10.47
C LYS A 112 0.22 -13.95 9.91
N PRO A 113 1.26 -13.56 10.66
CA PRO A 113 2.28 -12.63 10.17
C PRO A 113 2.89 -13.04 8.83
N GLU A 114 3.14 -14.33 8.63
CA GLU A 114 3.69 -14.88 7.39
C GLU A 114 2.73 -14.82 6.19
N ASP A 115 1.44 -14.56 6.43
CA ASP A 115 0.42 -14.42 5.38
C ASP A 115 0.37 -13.01 4.79
N ILE A 116 1.19 -12.09 5.28
CA ILE A 116 1.23 -10.71 4.80
C ILE A 116 2.65 -10.38 4.37
N HIS A 117 2.79 -9.91 3.12
CA HIS A 117 4.03 -9.33 2.61
C HIS A 117 3.87 -7.81 2.55
N TRP A 118 4.65 -7.10 3.35
CA TRP A 118 4.71 -5.65 3.39
C TRP A 118 5.77 -5.15 2.41
N TYR A 119 5.48 -4.06 1.72
CA TYR A 119 6.40 -3.49 0.73
C TYR A 119 6.88 -2.10 1.11
N CYS A 120 5.96 -1.18 1.34
CA CYS A 120 6.26 0.21 1.65
C CYS A 120 5.29 0.75 2.68
N PHE A 121 5.73 1.81 3.37
CA PHE A 121 4.94 2.49 4.37
C PHE A 121 5.25 3.98 4.34
N GLU A 122 4.21 4.82 4.28
CA GLU A 122 4.33 6.27 4.34
C GLU A 122 3.54 6.83 5.52
N ILE A 123 4.07 7.85 6.14
CA ILE A 123 3.39 8.62 7.18
C ILE A 123 3.54 10.13 6.92
N PRO A 124 2.63 10.97 7.45
CA PRO A 124 2.79 12.42 7.35
C PRO A 124 4.11 12.91 7.93
N MET A 125 4.67 13.95 7.35
CA MET A 125 5.95 14.54 7.79
C MET A 125 5.96 14.87 9.28
N THR A 126 4.87 15.39 9.81
CA THR A 126 4.75 15.72 11.24
C THR A 126 4.85 14.50 12.14
N ALA A 127 4.27 13.38 11.73
CA ALA A 127 4.38 12.11 12.46
C ALA A 127 5.78 11.51 12.31
N LEU A 128 6.42 11.68 11.15
CA LEU A 128 7.78 11.21 10.90
C LEU A 128 8.80 11.92 11.80
N GLU A 129 8.66 13.22 12.01
CA GLU A 129 9.52 14.00 12.90
C GLU A 129 9.41 13.56 14.36
N VAL A 130 8.21 13.21 14.80
CA VAL A 130 7.97 12.73 16.18
C VAL A 130 8.54 11.34 16.40
N SER A 131 8.62 10.50 15.38
CA SER A 131 9.10 9.11 15.46
C SER A 131 10.62 8.98 15.48
N ARG A 132 11.33 10.08 15.25
CA ARG A 132 12.81 10.10 15.28
C ARG A 132 13.40 10.28 16.65
#